data_1a6131f404b991836416c4825abd464e
#
_entry.id   1a6131f404b991836416c4825abd464e
#
_cell.length_a   1.000
_cell.length_b   1.000
_cell.length_c   1.000
_cell.angle_alpha   90.00
_cell.angle_beta   90.00
_cell.angle_gamma   90.00
#
_symmetry.space_group_name_H-M   'P 1'
#
loop_
_entity.id
_entity.type
_entity.pdbx_description
1 polymer ?
#
loop_
_entity_poly.entity_id
_entity_poly.type
_entity_poly.pdbx_seq_one_letter_code
_entity_poly.pdbx_strand_id
1 'polypeptide(L)'
;MKLPKLPKLPSLKSLHLPSRITMERLLIVSAAALVVVLAVRGGQQTQTAMQQSDFTPDVSTQTIADASPNVEMTSTVCWYEDGEGYLVPVTRQIPLQDGVAKATLSLMVKSSENDLAAARMGLRNVIPEGVTFDLDISGGKARVDLSKEALSCQNAEEELLMVQGTAAALCGFDSVQEVTFLFDGQKRSQLTHGTDVSGVFKADGVNLESVETTANLTNASRVQLYFPSADGRLMVPVTRTVFSPADLTTAMLELAKGPEKDSGLEIPLPKDCGLRSVTLKNGVATIDFTKEFASLATAEDASAATSQALRAIVFTASQFPGVKKVEVLVEGKPFEAQPSAVTTFVNQADEVMAQYPGLITVD
;
A
#
# COMPACT_ATOMS: atom_id res chain seq x y z
N MET A 1 -28.25 59.84 -14.62
CA MET A 1 -28.64 58.44 -14.53
C MET A 1 -28.20 57.91 -13.16
N LYS A 2 -29.13 57.68 -12.22
CA LYS A 2 -28.83 57.30 -10.84
C LYS A 2 -28.63 55.79 -10.75
N LEU A 3 -27.49 55.34 -10.27
CA LEU A 3 -27.16 53.91 -10.01
C LEU A 3 -28.13 53.35 -8.95
N PRO A 4 -28.60 52.11 -9.10
CA PRO A 4 -29.44 51.47 -8.10
C PRO A 4 -28.63 51.15 -6.86
N LYS A 5 -29.21 51.43 -5.69
CA LYS A 5 -28.60 51.14 -4.37
C LYS A 5 -28.57 49.64 -4.13
N LEU A 6 -27.37 49.12 -3.83
CA LEU A 6 -27.15 47.75 -3.38
C LEU A 6 -27.88 47.48 -2.05
N PRO A 7 -28.51 46.31 -1.87
CA PRO A 7 -29.11 45.93 -0.61
C PRO A 7 -28.02 45.82 0.48
N LYS A 8 -28.29 46.34 1.67
CA LYS A 8 -27.40 46.27 2.84
C LYS A 8 -27.32 44.82 3.30
N LEU A 9 -26.11 44.27 3.38
CA LEU A 9 -25.82 42.99 4.01
C LEU A 9 -26.18 43.08 5.52
N PRO A 10 -26.83 42.05 6.08
CA PRO A 10 -27.11 41.99 7.51
C PRO A 10 -25.81 41.99 8.33
N SER A 11 -25.82 42.71 9.47
CA SER A 11 -24.65 42.84 10.31
C SER A 11 -24.28 41.50 10.96
N LEU A 12 -23.01 41.21 11.00
CA LEU A 12 -22.39 39.98 11.60
C LEU A 12 -22.79 39.70 13.07
N LYS A 13 -23.52 40.62 13.72
CA LYS A 13 -23.93 40.47 15.13
C LYS A 13 -25.18 39.60 15.35
N SER A 14 -25.88 39.15 14.30
CA SER A 14 -27.08 38.34 14.39
C SER A 14 -26.91 36.85 14.06
N LEU A 15 -25.70 36.41 13.73
CA LEU A 15 -25.40 34.99 13.49
C LEU A 15 -24.95 34.33 14.78
N HIS A 16 -25.82 33.58 15.42
CA HIS A 16 -25.47 32.64 16.47
C HIS A 16 -24.74 31.45 15.83
N LEU A 17 -23.41 31.44 15.88
CA LEU A 17 -22.57 30.34 15.42
C LEU A 17 -22.44 29.34 16.57
N PRO A 18 -22.69 28.05 16.36
CA PRO A 18 -22.40 27.03 17.37
C PRO A 18 -20.89 26.96 17.61
N SER A 19 -20.49 26.78 18.87
CA SER A 19 -19.14 26.94 19.42
C SER A 19 -18.09 25.90 18.97
N ARG A 20 -18.28 25.21 17.83
CA ARG A 20 -17.36 24.19 17.32
C ARG A 20 -17.27 24.15 15.78
N ILE A 21 -17.09 25.28 15.14
CA ILE A 21 -16.72 25.30 13.72
C ILE A 21 -15.22 25.58 13.65
N THR A 22 -14.46 24.61 13.17
CA THR A 22 -13.01 24.74 12.95
C THR A 22 -12.74 25.72 11.81
N MET A 23 -11.62 26.44 11.85
CA MET A 23 -11.21 27.43 10.85
C MET A 23 -11.21 26.92 9.41
N GLU A 24 -11.00 25.63 9.19
CA GLU A 24 -11.04 25.00 7.87
C GLU A 24 -12.42 25.03 7.21
N ARG A 25 -13.48 24.83 8.00
CA ARG A 25 -14.87 24.90 7.46
C ARG A 25 -15.26 26.35 7.08
N LEU A 26 -14.68 27.33 7.75
CA LEU A 26 -14.91 28.73 7.41
C LEU A 26 -14.28 29.11 6.06
N LEU A 27 -13.09 28.57 5.77
CA LEU A 27 -12.38 28.77 4.49
C LEU A 27 -13.12 28.14 3.31
N ILE A 28 -13.70 26.95 3.50
CA ILE A 28 -14.48 26.25 2.45
C ILE A 28 -15.74 27.04 2.09
N VAL A 29 -16.45 27.57 3.07
CA VAL A 29 -17.66 28.38 2.82
C VAL A 29 -17.30 29.70 2.12
N SER A 30 -16.16 30.33 2.46
CA SER A 30 -15.72 31.55 1.79
C SER A 30 -15.28 31.32 0.34
N ALA A 31 -14.65 30.17 0.04
CA ALA A 31 -14.25 29.80 -1.32
C ALA A 31 -15.47 29.50 -2.21
N ALA A 32 -16.48 28.82 -1.70
CA ALA A 32 -17.72 28.54 -2.43
C ALA A 32 -18.50 29.83 -2.76
N ALA A 33 -18.55 30.78 -1.85
CA ALA A 33 -19.19 32.08 -2.07
C ALA A 33 -18.46 32.92 -3.13
N LEU A 34 -17.13 32.83 -3.20
CA LEU A 34 -16.33 33.54 -4.20
C LEU A 34 -16.52 32.98 -5.61
N VAL A 35 -16.63 31.67 -5.76
CA VAL A 35 -16.88 31.01 -7.06
C VAL A 35 -18.25 31.37 -7.62
N VAL A 36 -19.29 31.46 -6.79
CA VAL A 36 -20.63 31.86 -7.22
C VAL A 36 -20.67 33.32 -7.67
N VAL A 37 -19.93 34.23 -7.00
CA VAL A 37 -19.88 35.66 -7.41
C VAL A 37 -19.13 35.83 -8.74
N LEU A 38 -18.09 35.04 -9.00
CA LEU A 38 -17.34 35.07 -10.27
C LEU A 38 -18.20 34.51 -11.43
N ALA A 39 -18.95 33.43 -11.19
CA ALA A 39 -19.84 32.84 -12.20
C ALA A 39 -20.99 33.82 -12.63
N VAL A 40 -21.56 34.55 -11.67
CA VAL A 40 -22.62 35.55 -11.97
C VAL A 40 -22.07 36.77 -12.70
N ARG A 41 -20.83 37.17 -12.45
CA ARG A 41 -20.16 38.26 -13.21
C ARG A 41 -19.73 37.85 -14.61
N GLY A 42 -19.33 36.60 -14.82
CA GLY A 42 -18.95 36.05 -16.13
C GLY A 42 -20.17 35.92 -17.07
N GLY A 43 -21.36 35.64 -16.55
CA GLY A 43 -22.58 35.47 -17.34
C GLY A 43 -23.19 36.77 -17.91
N GLN A 44 -22.83 37.96 -17.42
CA GLN A 44 -23.37 39.23 -17.92
C GLN A 44 -22.51 39.91 -19.00
N GLN A 45 -21.33 39.42 -19.30
CA GLN A 45 -20.47 40.01 -20.35
C GLN A 45 -20.55 39.33 -21.71
N THR A 46 -21.28 38.24 -21.84
CA THR A 46 -21.37 37.49 -23.11
C THR A 46 -22.58 37.81 -24.00
N GLN A 47 -23.38 38.80 -23.69
CA GLN A 47 -24.59 39.11 -24.51
C GLN A 47 -24.47 40.34 -25.42
N THR A 48 -23.31 41.00 -25.57
CA THR A 48 -23.22 42.23 -26.39
C THR A 48 -22.23 42.16 -27.54
N ALA A 49 -21.77 41.00 -27.94
CA ALA A 49 -20.85 40.87 -29.08
C ALA A 49 -21.20 39.65 -29.96
N MET A 50 -22.40 39.62 -30.52
CA MET A 50 -22.71 38.77 -31.67
C MET A 50 -23.50 39.58 -32.69
N GLN A 51 -22.78 40.30 -33.53
CA GLN A 51 -23.29 40.76 -34.82
C GLN A 51 -22.27 40.41 -35.90
N GLN A 52 -22.65 39.40 -36.66
CA GLN A 52 -22.27 39.07 -38.02
C GLN A 52 -20.79 39.09 -38.42
N SER A 53 -20.23 37.90 -38.63
CA SER A 53 -19.48 37.61 -39.83
C SER A 53 -19.81 36.17 -40.24
N ASP A 54 -20.28 36.03 -41.46
CA ASP A 54 -20.41 34.78 -42.21
C ASP A 54 -19.03 34.13 -42.36
N PHE A 55 -18.70 33.20 -41.47
CA PHE A 55 -17.65 32.25 -41.64
C PHE A 55 -18.21 30.88 -41.33
N THR A 56 -18.56 30.14 -42.35
CA THR A 56 -18.81 28.72 -42.26
C THR A 56 -17.47 28.01 -42.20
N PRO A 57 -16.97 27.52 -41.05
CA PRO A 57 -15.87 26.58 -41.08
C PRO A 57 -16.48 25.24 -41.49
N ASP A 58 -15.99 24.72 -42.59
CA ASP A 58 -16.16 23.31 -42.95
C ASP A 58 -15.48 22.47 -41.88
N VAL A 59 -16.23 22.17 -40.82
CA VAL A 59 -15.81 21.20 -39.80
C VAL A 59 -16.11 19.84 -40.39
N SER A 60 -15.15 19.36 -41.19
CA SER A 60 -14.99 17.93 -41.37
C SER A 60 -14.75 17.36 -39.99
N THR A 61 -15.76 16.78 -39.40
CA THR A 61 -15.68 15.91 -38.24
C THR A 61 -14.79 14.73 -38.64
N GLN A 62 -13.49 14.92 -38.56
CA GLN A 62 -12.60 13.79 -38.34
C GLN A 62 -12.95 13.27 -36.96
N THR A 63 -13.75 12.23 -36.96
CA THR A 63 -13.84 11.30 -35.85
C THR A 63 -12.41 10.77 -35.68
N ILE A 64 -11.65 11.39 -34.79
CA ILE A 64 -10.46 10.75 -34.23
C ILE A 64 -11.05 9.57 -33.48
N ALA A 65 -11.10 8.43 -34.14
CA ALA A 65 -11.20 7.17 -33.46
C ALA A 65 -9.93 7.09 -32.59
N ASP A 66 -10.04 7.49 -31.32
CA ASP A 66 -9.14 7.10 -30.27
C ASP A 66 -9.27 5.57 -30.12
N ALA A 67 -8.75 4.86 -31.11
CA ALA A 67 -8.31 3.51 -30.91
C ALA A 67 -6.97 3.62 -30.17
N SER A 68 -7.03 3.93 -28.88
CA SER A 68 -5.96 3.53 -27.97
C SER A 68 -5.76 2.04 -28.22
N PRO A 69 -4.57 1.58 -28.64
CA PRO A 69 -4.35 0.15 -28.78
C PRO A 69 -4.75 -0.47 -27.44
N ASN A 70 -5.53 -1.55 -27.50
CA ASN A 70 -5.91 -2.33 -26.32
C ASN A 70 -4.61 -2.95 -25.81
N VAL A 71 -3.86 -2.19 -25.00
CA VAL A 71 -2.61 -2.64 -24.39
C VAL A 71 -3.02 -3.60 -23.29
N GLU A 72 -2.70 -4.88 -23.47
CA GLU A 72 -2.90 -5.87 -22.43
C GLU A 72 -2.06 -5.46 -21.21
N MET A 73 -2.67 -5.45 -20.04
CA MET A 73 -2.03 -5.04 -18.79
C MET A 73 -1.77 -6.27 -17.92
N THR A 74 -0.71 -6.23 -17.14
CA THR A 74 -0.40 -7.24 -16.13
C THR A 74 -0.10 -6.56 -14.80
N SER A 75 -0.36 -7.29 -13.70
CA SER A 75 -0.04 -6.83 -12.36
C SER A 75 1.36 -7.25 -11.96
N THR A 76 2.04 -6.39 -11.23
CA THR A 76 3.33 -6.69 -10.59
C THR A 76 3.39 -6.04 -9.20
N VAL A 77 4.21 -6.58 -8.31
CA VAL A 77 4.39 -6.04 -6.97
C VAL A 77 5.73 -5.33 -6.86
N CYS A 78 5.68 -4.02 -6.66
CA CYS A 78 6.83 -3.19 -6.36
C CYS A 78 6.96 -2.98 -4.85
N TRP A 79 8.17 -2.77 -4.36
CA TRP A 79 8.43 -2.52 -2.96
C TRP A 79 8.99 -1.11 -2.75
N TYR A 80 8.41 -0.39 -1.82
CA TYR A 80 8.73 0.99 -1.52
C TYR A 80 9.02 1.16 -0.02
N GLU A 81 9.69 2.22 0.34
CA GLU A 81 9.91 2.61 1.74
C GLU A 81 8.79 3.57 2.18
N ASP A 82 8.27 3.38 3.41
CA ASP A 82 7.13 4.13 3.96
C ASP A 82 7.49 5.44 4.65
N GLY A 83 8.77 5.77 4.77
CA GLY A 83 9.29 6.94 5.48
C GLY A 83 9.70 6.68 6.92
N GLU A 84 9.33 5.53 7.48
CA GLU A 84 9.72 5.06 8.81
C GLU A 84 10.75 3.92 8.75
N GLY A 85 11.23 3.60 7.53
CA GLY A 85 12.24 2.56 7.30
C GLY A 85 11.65 1.18 7.00
N TYR A 86 10.36 1.05 6.78
CA TYR A 86 9.73 -0.21 6.39
C TYR A 86 9.56 -0.33 4.89
N LEU A 87 9.79 -1.52 4.36
CA LEU A 87 9.42 -1.90 3.00
C LEU A 87 7.94 -2.27 2.94
N VAL A 88 7.22 -1.69 1.99
CA VAL A 88 5.78 -1.93 1.79
C VAL A 88 5.54 -2.38 0.36
N PRO A 89 4.82 -3.51 0.14
CA PRO A 89 4.46 -3.98 -1.19
C PRO A 89 3.29 -3.18 -1.77
N VAL A 90 3.40 -2.83 -3.05
CA VAL A 90 2.35 -2.12 -3.79
C VAL A 90 2.15 -2.79 -5.13
N THR A 91 0.91 -3.17 -5.43
CA THR A 91 0.56 -3.67 -6.76
C THR A 91 0.53 -2.54 -7.77
N ARG A 92 1.19 -2.76 -8.90
CA ARG A 92 1.24 -1.83 -10.03
C ARG A 92 0.76 -2.52 -11.29
N GLN A 93 -0.07 -1.83 -12.06
CA GLN A 93 -0.46 -2.26 -13.39
C GLN A 93 0.57 -1.75 -14.39
N ILE A 94 1.12 -2.65 -15.20
CA ILE A 94 2.06 -2.33 -16.26
C ILE A 94 1.62 -2.96 -17.58
N PRO A 95 2.00 -2.42 -18.74
CA PRO A 95 1.78 -3.08 -20.00
C PRO A 95 2.41 -4.48 -20.01
N LEU A 96 1.67 -5.49 -20.49
CA LEU A 96 2.22 -6.82 -20.69
C LEU A 96 3.35 -6.74 -21.73
N GLN A 97 4.53 -7.15 -21.31
CA GLN A 97 5.75 -7.06 -22.13
C GLN A 97 6.75 -8.15 -21.76
N ASP A 98 7.66 -8.44 -22.65
CA ASP A 98 8.81 -9.27 -22.30
C ASP A 98 9.64 -8.59 -21.20
N GLY A 99 10.10 -9.36 -20.22
CA GLY A 99 10.91 -8.83 -19.12
C GLY A 99 10.12 -8.05 -18.05
N VAL A 100 8.90 -8.50 -17.70
CA VAL A 100 8.07 -7.93 -16.62
C VAL A 100 8.89 -7.72 -15.34
N ALA A 101 9.74 -8.68 -14.93
CA ALA A 101 10.58 -8.53 -13.74
C ALA A 101 11.54 -7.33 -13.83
N LYS A 102 12.12 -7.08 -15.02
CA LYS A 102 12.96 -5.91 -15.26
C LYS A 102 12.14 -4.62 -15.22
N ALA A 103 10.95 -4.62 -15.80
CA ALA A 103 10.02 -3.49 -15.73
C ALA A 103 9.60 -3.18 -14.29
N THR A 104 9.36 -4.20 -13.47
CA THR A 104 9.06 -4.04 -12.05
C THR A 104 10.18 -3.31 -11.31
N LEU A 105 11.42 -3.75 -11.47
CA LEU A 105 12.56 -3.08 -10.83
C LEU A 105 12.73 -1.64 -11.34
N SER A 106 12.46 -1.37 -12.60
CA SER A 106 12.54 -0.02 -13.18
C SER A 106 11.60 0.96 -12.49
N LEU A 107 10.42 0.51 -12.03
CA LEU A 107 9.47 1.34 -11.27
C LEU A 107 9.95 1.68 -9.85
N MET A 108 10.92 0.94 -9.34
CA MET A 108 11.49 1.12 -8.00
C MET A 108 12.77 1.98 -8.01
N VAL A 109 13.28 2.35 -9.20
CA VAL A 109 14.43 3.24 -9.35
C VAL A 109 14.01 4.69 -9.11
N LYS A 110 14.78 5.42 -8.29
CA LYS A 110 14.60 6.86 -8.06
C LYS A 110 14.70 7.63 -9.38
N SER A 111 13.67 8.40 -9.68
CA SER A 111 13.60 9.33 -10.82
C SER A 111 12.48 10.33 -10.58
N SER A 112 12.47 11.45 -11.28
CA SER A 112 11.42 12.47 -11.10
C SER A 112 10.01 11.91 -11.29
N GLU A 113 9.80 10.98 -12.23
CA GLU A 113 8.51 10.36 -12.50
C GLU A 113 8.14 9.32 -11.43
N ASN A 114 9.06 8.39 -11.13
CA ASN A 114 8.81 7.35 -10.13
C ASN A 114 8.65 7.92 -8.72
N ASP A 115 9.46 8.93 -8.36
CA ASP A 115 9.40 9.58 -7.05
C ASP A 115 8.09 10.35 -6.88
N LEU A 116 7.59 11.00 -7.93
CA LEU A 116 6.27 11.63 -7.90
C LEU A 116 5.15 10.58 -7.74
N ALA A 117 5.26 9.44 -8.42
CA ALA A 117 4.30 8.35 -8.30
C ALA A 117 4.32 7.74 -6.89
N ALA A 118 5.49 7.48 -6.32
CA ALA A 118 5.65 6.97 -4.95
C ALA A 118 5.15 7.98 -3.91
N ALA A 119 5.51 9.26 -4.04
CA ALA A 119 5.12 10.32 -3.11
C ALA A 119 3.59 10.53 -3.03
N ARG A 120 2.86 10.32 -4.13
CA ARG A 120 1.38 10.35 -4.12
C ARG A 120 0.77 9.27 -3.22
N MET A 121 1.50 8.20 -2.98
CA MET A 121 1.12 7.11 -2.08
C MET A 121 1.68 7.31 -0.66
N GLY A 122 2.48 8.36 -0.43
CA GLY A 122 3.21 8.58 0.82
C GLY A 122 4.45 7.70 0.95
N LEU A 123 4.98 7.19 -0.16
CA LEU A 123 6.07 6.22 -0.22
C LEU A 123 7.29 6.81 -0.94
N ARG A 124 8.43 6.10 -0.86
CA ARG A 124 9.70 6.45 -1.49
C ARG A 124 10.29 5.28 -2.25
N ASN A 125 10.96 5.57 -3.36
CA ASN A 125 11.69 4.56 -4.12
C ASN A 125 12.96 4.12 -3.38
N VAL A 126 13.32 2.86 -3.50
CA VAL A 126 14.43 2.25 -2.75
C VAL A 126 15.68 2.01 -3.58
N ILE A 127 15.60 2.01 -4.91
CA ILE A 127 16.77 1.80 -5.79
C ILE A 127 17.31 3.19 -6.18
N PRO A 128 18.62 3.46 -6.01
CA PRO A 128 19.21 4.76 -6.33
C PRO A 128 18.98 5.19 -7.78
N GLU A 129 19.03 6.50 -8.01
CA GLU A 129 18.87 7.10 -9.34
C GLU A 129 19.99 6.63 -10.30
N GLY A 130 19.61 6.41 -11.55
CA GLY A 130 20.53 6.02 -12.60
C GLY A 130 20.95 4.54 -12.57
N VAL A 131 20.51 3.76 -11.59
CA VAL A 131 20.80 2.32 -11.57
C VAL A 131 20.18 1.64 -12.77
N THR A 132 21.00 0.90 -13.49
CA THR A 132 20.60 -0.06 -14.51
C THR A 132 20.88 -1.47 -14.01
N PHE A 133 20.20 -2.46 -14.59
CA PHE A 133 20.36 -3.84 -14.16
C PHE A 133 20.26 -4.83 -15.31
N ASP A 134 21.06 -5.89 -15.19
CA ASP A 134 20.93 -7.09 -15.97
C ASP A 134 20.35 -8.20 -15.10
N LEU A 135 19.44 -9.00 -15.66
CA LEU A 135 18.65 -9.96 -14.93
C LEU A 135 18.62 -11.30 -15.66
N ASP A 136 19.07 -12.36 -14.98
CA ASP A 136 19.02 -13.74 -15.45
C ASP A 136 18.19 -14.57 -14.47
N ILE A 137 17.06 -15.14 -14.96
CA ILE A 137 16.17 -15.98 -14.18
C ILE A 137 16.18 -17.39 -14.74
N SER A 138 16.65 -18.35 -13.97
CA SER A 138 16.74 -19.75 -14.37
C SER A 138 16.62 -20.69 -13.17
N GLY A 139 15.81 -21.74 -13.30
CA GLY A 139 15.71 -22.81 -12.29
C GLY A 139 15.31 -22.32 -10.89
N GLY A 140 14.42 -21.37 -10.77
CA GLY A 140 13.97 -20.79 -9.50
C GLY A 140 14.91 -19.74 -8.91
N LYS A 141 15.97 -19.37 -9.61
CA LYS A 141 17.00 -18.44 -9.14
C LYS A 141 17.03 -17.22 -10.03
N ALA A 142 17.04 -16.04 -9.42
CA ALA A 142 17.33 -14.80 -10.09
C ALA A 142 18.75 -14.33 -9.73
N ARG A 143 19.51 -13.96 -10.75
CA ARG A 143 20.78 -13.26 -10.61
C ARG A 143 20.58 -11.85 -11.15
N VAL A 144 20.68 -10.86 -10.28
CA VAL A 144 20.57 -9.45 -10.66
C VAL A 144 21.93 -8.78 -10.57
N ASP A 145 22.36 -8.16 -11.65
CA ASP A 145 23.56 -7.34 -11.73
C ASP A 145 23.14 -5.88 -11.75
N LEU A 146 23.41 -5.18 -10.66
CA LEU A 146 23.14 -3.75 -10.53
C LEU A 146 24.38 -2.95 -10.93
N SER A 147 24.20 -1.90 -11.73
CA SER A 147 25.29 -1.01 -12.11
C SER A 147 25.93 -0.32 -10.89
N LYS A 148 27.10 0.29 -11.09
CA LYS A 148 27.88 0.93 -10.02
C LYS A 148 27.10 2.03 -9.27
N GLU A 149 26.08 2.61 -9.86
CA GLU A 149 25.22 3.62 -9.25
C GLU A 149 24.48 3.06 -8.02
N ALA A 150 24.27 1.74 -7.93
CA ALA A 150 23.72 1.08 -6.74
C ALA A 150 24.61 1.22 -5.49
N LEU A 151 25.90 1.55 -5.67
CA LEU A 151 26.83 1.80 -4.58
C LEU A 151 26.77 3.23 -4.02
N SER A 152 25.85 4.05 -4.50
CA SER A 152 25.68 5.45 -4.10
C SER A 152 24.70 5.65 -2.93
N CYS A 153 24.19 4.58 -2.33
CA CYS A 153 23.41 4.65 -1.09
C CYS A 153 24.16 5.46 -0.02
N GLN A 154 23.44 6.26 0.75
CA GLN A 154 24.05 7.21 1.70
C GLN A 154 24.37 6.56 3.06
N ASN A 155 23.74 5.43 3.39
CA ASN A 155 23.87 4.71 4.65
C ASN A 155 23.50 3.25 4.51
N ALA A 156 23.72 2.46 5.57
CA ALA A 156 23.43 1.04 5.59
C ALA A 156 21.92 0.72 5.49
N GLU A 157 21.05 1.61 5.94
CA GLU A 157 19.61 1.45 5.85
C GLU A 157 19.14 1.52 4.39
N GLU A 158 19.58 2.51 3.63
CA GLU A 158 19.29 2.61 2.20
C GLU A 158 19.82 1.40 1.42
N GLU A 159 21.04 0.91 1.75
CA GLU A 159 21.58 -0.32 1.15
C GLU A 159 20.68 -1.53 1.43
N LEU A 160 20.26 -1.68 2.68
CA LEU A 160 19.41 -2.78 3.12
C LEU A 160 18.04 -2.75 2.42
N LEU A 161 17.40 -1.58 2.39
CA LEU A 161 16.11 -1.37 1.72
C LEU A 161 16.20 -1.66 0.21
N MET A 162 17.26 -1.21 -0.45
CA MET A 162 17.51 -1.52 -1.86
C MET A 162 17.65 -3.03 -2.10
N VAL A 163 18.46 -3.70 -1.31
CA VAL A 163 18.74 -5.15 -1.47
C VAL A 163 17.50 -5.98 -1.16
N GLN A 164 16.87 -5.72 -0.01
CA GLN A 164 15.65 -6.45 0.40
C GLN A 164 14.47 -6.15 -0.53
N GLY A 165 14.24 -4.90 -0.89
CA GLY A 165 13.16 -4.51 -1.80
C GLY A 165 13.33 -5.13 -3.18
N THR A 166 14.55 -5.14 -3.73
CA THR A 166 14.86 -5.82 -5.00
C THR A 166 14.62 -7.32 -4.91
N ALA A 167 15.10 -7.97 -3.85
CA ALA A 167 14.91 -9.40 -3.65
C ALA A 167 13.45 -9.77 -3.49
N ALA A 168 12.70 -9.02 -2.70
CA ALA A 168 11.27 -9.24 -2.46
C ALA A 168 10.44 -9.04 -3.74
N ALA A 169 10.74 -8.02 -4.54
CA ALA A 169 10.08 -7.78 -5.82
C ALA A 169 10.31 -8.94 -6.81
N LEU A 170 11.52 -9.46 -6.87
CA LEU A 170 11.85 -10.60 -7.75
C LEU A 170 11.24 -11.90 -7.24
N CYS A 171 11.27 -12.16 -5.93
CA CYS A 171 10.63 -13.33 -5.32
C CYS A 171 9.08 -13.30 -5.38
N GLY A 172 8.49 -12.16 -5.75
CA GLY A 172 7.06 -12.05 -6.05
C GLY A 172 6.63 -12.76 -7.34
N PHE A 173 7.57 -13.18 -8.18
CA PHE A 173 7.29 -13.98 -9.36
C PHE A 173 7.40 -15.47 -9.04
N ASP A 174 6.41 -16.26 -9.44
CA ASP A 174 6.37 -17.72 -9.21
C ASP A 174 7.63 -18.45 -9.71
N SER A 175 8.28 -17.87 -10.74
CA SER A 175 9.51 -18.39 -11.32
C SER A 175 10.77 -18.14 -10.48
N VAL A 176 10.68 -17.36 -9.36
CA VAL A 176 11.83 -16.95 -8.55
C VAL A 176 11.61 -17.33 -7.10
N GLN A 177 12.52 -18.14 -6.56
CA GLN A 177 12.53 -18.57 -5.16
C GLN A 177 13.66 -17.93 -4.36
N GLU A 178 14.76 -17.58 -5.06
CA GLU A 178 15.93 -16.99 -4.45
C GLU A 178 16.63 -16.00 -5.38
N VAL A 179 17.27 -15.00 -4.81
CA VAL A 179 17.97 -13.92 -5.52
C VAL A 179 19.41 -13.83 -5.08
N THR A 180 20.31 -13.63 -6.03
CA THR A 180 21.73 -13.33 -5.80
C THR A 180 22.12 -12.06 -6.51
N PHE A 181 23.06 -11.31 -5.93
CA PHE A 181 23.46 -9.99 -6.43
C PHE A 181 24.87 -9.99 -7.04
N LEU A 182 25.01 -9.22 -8.10
CA LEU A 182 26.26 -8.69 -8.60
C LEU A 182 26.18 -7.16 -8.58
N PHE A 183 27.33 -6.51 -8.53
CA PHE A 183 27.44 -5.06 -8.62
C PHE A 183 28.55 -4.71 -9.60
N ASP A 184 28.18 -4.11 -10.74
CA ASP A 184 29.08 -3.81 -11.85
C ASP A 184 29.82 -5.07 -12.34
N GLY A 185 29.08 -6.18 -12.52
CA GLY A 185 29.57 -7.48 -12.95
C GLY A 185 30.32 -8.27 -11.88
N GLN A 186 30.45 -7.75 -10.67
CA GLN A 186 31.28 -8.34 -9.61
C GLN A 186 30.49 -8.84 -8.41
N LYS A 187 30.87 -10.00 -7.89
CA LYS A 187 30.40 -10.45 -6.58
C LYS A 187 31.05 -9.61 -5.48
N ARG A 188 30.24 -9.20 -4.51
CA ARG A 188 30.71 -8.52 -3.30
C ARG A 188 30.27 -9.29 -2.07
N SER A 189 31.08 -9.25 -0.99
CA SER A 189 30.64 -9.73 0.32
C SER A 189 29.82 -8.67 1.05
N GLN A 190 30.20 -7.40 0.91
CA GLN A 190 29.54 -6.27 1.55
C GLN A 190 29.47 -5.07 0.59
N LEU A 191 28.45 -4.23 0.78
CA LEU A 191 28.33 -2.93 0.14
C LEU A 191 29.14 -1.86 0.89
N THR A 192 29.06 -0.62 0.42
CA THR A 192 29.87 0.52 0.91
C THR A 192 29.70 0.76 2.41
N HIS A 193 28.47 0.62 2.92
CA HIS A 193 28.11 0.86 4.32
C HIS A 193 27.99 -0.42 5.16
N GLY A 194 28.42 -1.56 4.60
CA GLY A 194 28.57 -2.80 5.34
C GLY A 194 27.43 -3.81 5.20
N THR A 195 26.42 -3.53 4.37
CA THR A 195 25.34 -4.47 4.11
C THR A 195 25.90 -5.75 3.46
N ASP A 196 25.69 -6.90 4.08
CA ASP A 196 26.13 -8.21 3.56
C ASP A 196 25.27 -8.60 2.34
N VAL A 197 25.93 -8.81 1.21
CA VAL A 197 25.30 -9.23 -0.06
C VAL A 197 25.93 -10.52 -0.60
N SER A 198 26.70 -11.23 0.22
CA SER A 198 27.38 -12.48 -0.17
C SER A 198 26.44 -13.67 -0.29
N GLY A 199 25.27 -13.59 0.35
CA GLY A 199 24.31 -14.68 0.51
C GLY A 199 23.29 -14.79 -0.61
N VAL A 200 22.30 -15.61 -0.34
CA VAL A 200 21.09 -15.79 -1.13
C VAL A 200 19.93 -15.11 -0.39
N PHE A 201 19.17 -14.30 -1.10
CA PHE A 201 18.04 -13.57 -0.56
C PHE A 201 16.73 -14.23 -0.97
N LYS A 202 15.74 -14.18 -0.06
CA LYS A 202 14.40 -14.70 -0.25
C LYS A 202 13.38 -13.67 0.22
N ALA A 203 12.10 -13.91 -0.06
CA ALA A 203 11.03 -13.02 0.39
C ALA A 203 10.86 -12.96 1.93
N ASP A 204 11.32 -13.99 2.66
CA ASP A 204 11.16 -14.17 4.10
C ASP A 204 12.14 -13.36 4.99
N GLY A 205 12.77 -12.34 4.44
CA GLY A 205 13.72 -11.47 5.14
C GLY A 205 13.34 -10.00 5.21
N VAL A 206 12.16 -9.65 4.73
CA VAL A 206 11.71 -8.24 4.67
C VAL A 206 11.30 -7.76 6.06
N ASN A 207 11.76 -6.57 6.45
CA ASN A 207 11.41 -5.92 7.72
C ASN A 207 11.57 -6.88 8.92
N LEU A 208 12.75 -7.49 9.02
CA LEU A 208 13.03 -8.47 10.06
C LEU A 208 13.04 -7.81 11.45
N GLU A 209 12.17 -8.27 12.33
CA GLU A 209 12.16 -7.83 13.72
C GLU A 209 13.45 -8.26 14.43
N SER A 210 13.84 -7.50 15.43
CA SER A 210 15.03 -7.78 16.23
C SER A 210 14.88 -9.10 16.99
N VAL A 211 15.95 -9.85 17.07
CA VAL A 211 16.00 -11.07 17.87
C VAL A 211 17.01 -10.88 18.99
N GLU A 212 16.68 -11.30 20.19
CA GLU A 212 17.66 -11.27 21.29
C GLU A 212 18.95 -11.97 20.87
N THR A 213 20.08 -11.28 21.00
CA THR A 213 21.40 -11.76 20.54
C THR A 213 21.87 -13.05 21.21
N THR A 214 21.23 -13.45 22.32
CA THR A 214 21.48 -14.67 23.06
C THR A 214 20.64 -15.85 22.60
N ALA A 215 19.67 -15.66 21.71
CA ALA A 215 18.77 -16.71 21.25
C ALA A 215 19.51 -17.76 20.40
N ASN A 216 19.27 -19.04 20.68
CA ASN A 216 19.75 -20.12 19.84
C ASN A 216 18.80 -20.31 18.65
N LEU A 217 19.22 -19.90 17.47
CA LEU A 217 18.40 -19.91 16.26
C LEU A 217 18.34 -21.28 15.55
N THR A 218 18.90 -22.35 16.11
CA THR A 218 18.97 -23.66 15.44
C THR A 218 17.62 -24.24 15.05
N ASN A 219 16.55 -23.93 15.82
CA ASN A 219 15.19 -24.37 15.56
C ASN A 219 14.24 -23.18 15.31
N ALA A 220 14.79 -22.06 14.92
CA ALA A 220 13.98 -20.89 14.60
C ALA A 220 13.34 -21.03 13.22
N SER A 221 12.11 -20.58 13.12
CA SER A 221 11.38 -20.38 11.88
C SER A 221 11.03 -18.90 11.71
N ARG A 222 10.56 -18.49 10.55
CA ARG A 222 10.12 -17.12 10.29
C ARG A 222 8.69 -17.12 9.84
N VAL A 223 7.91 -16.17 10.36
CA VAL A 223 6.55 -15.88 9.91
C VAL A 223 6.46 -14.42 9.51
N GLN A 224 5.79 -14.15 8.43
CA GLN A 224 5.49 -12.78 8.02
C GLN A 224 4.12 -12.39 8.57
N LEU A 225 4.04 -11.23 9.19
CA LEU A 225 2.86 -10.67 9.81
C LEU A 225 2.59 -9.32 9.17
N TYR A 226 1.33 -8.92 9.09
CA TYR A 226 0.98 -7.62 8.52
C TYR A 226 0.33 -6.75 9.58
N PHE A 227 0.92 -5.57 9.81
CA PHE A 227 0.44 -4.60 10.77
C PHE A 227 0.07 -3.28 10.09
N PRO A 228 -0.95 -2.56 10.57
CA PRO A 228 -1.25 -1.24 10.05
C PRO A 228 -0.11 -0.25 10.36
N SER A 229 0.19 0.67 9.43
CA SER A 229 1.00 1.85 9.72
C SER A 229 0.31 2.76 10.73
N ALA A 230 1.04 3.68 11.37
CA ALA A 230 0.49 4.61 12.38
C ALA A 230 -0.71 5.44 11.87
N ASP A 231 -0.73 5.77 10.58
CA ASP A 231 -1.85 6.47 9.94
C ASP A 231 -2.96 5.52 9.43
N GLY A 232 -2.78 4.21 9.59
CA GLY A 232 -3.72 3.16 9.19
C GLY A 232 -3.91 2.99 7.69
N ARG A 233 -3.14 3.67 6.85
CA ARG A 233 -3.30 3.61 5.39
C ARG A 233 -2.61 2.42 4.75
N LEU A 234 -1.50 1.98 5.32
CA LEU A 234 -0.67 0.92 4.78
C LEU A 234 -0.77 -0.33 5.66
N MET A 235 -0.55 -1.49 5.02
CA MET A 235 -0.30 -2.75 5.70
C MET A 235 1.17 -3.09 5.52
N VAL A 236 1.92 -3.00 6.60
CA VAL A 236 3.37 -3.19 6.65
C VAL A 236 3.66 -4.65 6.96
N PRO A 237 4.31 -5.42 6.07
CA PRO A 237 4.78 -6.75 6.38
C PRO A 237 5.96 -6.69 7.34
N VAL A 238 5.93 -7.54 8.36
CA VAL A 238 7.02 -7.68 9.34
C VAL A 238 7.39 -9.14 9.45
N THR A 239 8.66 -9.46 9.35
CA THR A 239 9.16 -10.83 9.52
C THR A 239 9.56 -11.06 10.97
N ARG A 240 8.86 -11.96 11.65
CA ARG A 240 9.14 -12.36 13.04
C ARG A 240 9.80 -13.71 13.12
N THR A 241 10.88 -13.79 13.89
CA THR A 241 11.51 -15.06 14.24
C THR A 241 10.73 -15.75 15.35
N VAL A 242 10.34 -16.99 15.12
CA VAL A 242 9.56 -17.83 16.08
C VAL A 242 10.28 -19.14 16.35
N PHE A 243 10.05 -19.72 17.53
CA PHE A 243 10.62 -21.03 17.94
C PHE A 243 9.59 -22.15 17.87
N SER A 244 8.67 -22.03 16.94
CA SER A 244 7.60 -22.98 16.61
C SER A 244 7.55 -23.14 15.09
N PRO A 245 6.83 -24.16 14.57
CA PRO A 245 6.66 -24.29 13.13
C PRO A 245 6.06 -23.01 12.52
N ALA A 246 6.56 -22.61 11.34
CA ALA A 246 6.00 -21.49 10.58
C ALA A 246 4.73 -21.95 9.87
N ASP A 247 3.63 -22.08 10.60
CA ASP A 247 2.31 -22.43 10.10
C ASP A 247 1.28 -21.32 10.34
N LEU A 248 0.11 -21.46 9.73
CA LEU A 248 -0.98 -20.49 9.82
C LEU A 248 -1.40 -20.24 11.27
N THR A 249 -1.40 -21.26 12.13
CA THR A 249 -1.77 -21.12 13.53
C THR A 249 -0.76 -20.26 14.28
N THR A 250 0.53 -20.54 14.09
CA THR A 250 1.61 -19.74 14.67
C THR A 250 1.54 -18.29 14.20
N ALA A 251 1.32 -18.05 12.90
CA ALA A 251 1.21 -16.69 12.38
C ALA A 251 0.03 -15.92 12.98
N MET A 252 -1.13 -16.57 13.12
CA MET A 252 -2.29 -15.93 13.76
C MET A 252 -2.07 -15.65 15.26
N LEU A 253 -1.38 -16.53 15.97
CA LEU A 253 -1.00 -16.31 17.38
C LEU A 253 -0.02 -15.15 17.51
N GLU A 254 0.96 -15.06 16.62
CA GLU A 254 1.92 -13.96 16.63
C GLU A 254 1.28 -12.63 16.21
N LEU A 255 0.37 -12.64 15.26
CA LEU A 255 -0.43 -11.46 14.89
C LEU A 255 -1.24 -10.93 16.07
N ALA A 256 -1.83 -11.83 16.87
CA ALA A 256 -2.60 -11.48 18.06
C ALA A 256 -1.74 -10.85 19.18
N LYS A 257 -0.44 -11.10 19.20
CA LYS A 257 0.48 -10.42 20.14
C LYS A 257 0.73 -8.96 19.78
N GLY A 258 0.45 -8.57 18.53
CA GLY A 258 0.74 -7.24 18.00
C GLY A 258 2.20 -7.07 17.53
N PRO A 259 2.55 -5.89 17.03
CA PRO A 259 3.90 -5.56 16.56
C PRO A 259 4.86 -5.38 17.76
N GLU A 260 6.18 -5.31 17.49
CA GLU A 260 7.17 -4.95 18.51
C GLU A 260 6.85 -3.57 19.10
N LYS A 261 7.17 -3.45 20.39
CA LYS A 261 7.02 -2.17 21.09
C LYS A 261 7.92 -1.13 20.42
N ASP A 262 7.41 0.09 20.31
CA ASP A 262 8.11 1.24 19.72
C ASP A 262 8.42 1.09 18.20
N SER A 263 7.78 0.13 17.52
CA SER A 263 7.89 -0.08 16.06
C SER A 263 7.19 1.01 15.23
N GLY A 264 6.33 1.83 15.84
CA GLY A 264 5.49 2.77 15.10
C GLY A 264 4.29 2.14 14.39
N LEU A 265 4.12 0.81 14.50
CA LEU A 265 3.00 0.10 13.89
C LEU A 265 1.83 -0.07 14.88
N GLU A 266 0.62 -0.15 14.35
CA GLU A 266 -0.59 -0.25 15.15
C GLU A 266 -0.99 -1.71 15.43
N ILE A 267 -1.64 -1.94 16.57
CA ILE A 267 -2.16 -3.25 16.95
C ILE A 267 -3.50 -3.46 16.26
N PRO A 268 -3.62 -4.42 15.32
CA PRO A 268 -4.85 -4.57 14.53
C PRO A 268 -5.98 -5.27 15.28
N LEU A 269 -5.68 -6.07 16.31
CA LEU A 269 -6.67 -6.86 17.03
C LEU A 269 -7.01 -6.21 18.39
N PRO A 270 -8.25 -6.36 18.87
CA PRO A 270 -8.62 -5.83 20.18
C PRO A 270 -7.75 -6.39 21.31
N LYS A 271 -7.56 -5.58 22.34
CA LYS A 271 -6.89 -6.02 23.56
C LYS A 271 -7.59 -7.26 24.14
N ASP A 272 -6.80 -8.22 24.60
CA ASP A 272 -7.25 -9.47 25.19
C ASP A 272 -8.02 -10.39 24.21
N CYS A 273 -8.00 -10.08 22.91
CA CYS A 273 -8.55 -10.95 21.88
C CYS A 273 -7.72 -12.23 21.79
N GLY A 274 -8.36 -13.36 22.04
CA GLY A 274 -7.76 -14.69 21.97
C GLY A 274 -8.13 -15.42 20.68
N LEU A 275 -7.27 -16.38 20.31
CA LEU A 275 -7.50 -17.30 19.21
C LEU A 275 -8.08 -18.60 19.75
N ARG A 276 -9.26 -19.02 19.28
CA ARG A 276 -9.93 -20.27 19.67
C ARG A 276 -9.51 -21.44 18.78
N SER A 277 -9.51 -21.23 17.48
CA SER A 277 -9.06 -22.24 16.53
C SER A 277 -8.62 -21.61 15.20
N VAL A 278 -7.72 -22.30 14.51
CA VAL A 278 -7.32 -22.02 13.13
C VAL A 278 -7.35 -23.32 12.37
N THR A 279 -8.03 -23.34 11.23
CA THR A 279 -8.07 -24.52 10.36
C THR A 279 -7.95 -24.10 8.90
N LEU A 280 -7.27 -24.92 8.10
CA LEU A 280 -7.21 -24.77 6.64
C LEU A 280 -7.82 -26.03 6.02
N LYS A 281 -8.98 -25.88 5.36
CA LYS A 281 -9.67 -26.98 4.70
C LYS A 281 -10.20 -26.53 3.34
N ASN A 282 -9.91 -27.29 2.31
CA ASN A 282 -10.39 -27.04 0.94
C ASN A 282 -10.07 -25.62 0.43
N GLY A 283 -8.94 -25.06 0.85
CA GLY A 283 -8.54 -23.69 0.49
C GLY A 283 -9.15 -22.60 1.35
N VAL A 284 -9.98 -22.93 2.34
CA VAL A 284 -10.57 -21.97 3.27
C VAL A 284 -9.81 -21.99 4.60
N ALA A 285 -9.18 -20.89 4.95
CA ALA A 285 -8.61 -20.62 6.26
C ALA A 285 -9.72 -20.08 7.17
N THR A 286 -10.18 -20.88 8.12
CA THR A 286 -11.19 -20.48 9.12
C THR A 286 -10.49 -20.13 10.42
N ILE A 287 -10.65 -18.89 10.88
CA ILE A 287 -9.98 -18.33 12.04
C ILE A 287 -11.07 -17.90 13.04
N ASP A 288 -11.14 -18.58 14.18
CA ASP A 288 -12.16 -18.35 15.21
C ASP A 288 -11.54 -17.63 16.40
N PHE A 289 -12.03 -16.43 16.68
CA PHE A 289 -11.59 -15.58 17.78
C PHE A 289 -12.55 -15.66 18.96
N THR A 290 -12.09 -15.23 20.12
CA THR A 290 -12.92 -15.03 21.30
C THR A 290 -13.84 -13.81 21.13
N LYS A 291 -14.80 -13.67 22.04
CA LYS A 291 -15.82 -12.61 21.99
C LYS A 291 -15.27 -11.20 21.95
N GLU A 292 -14.05 -10.99 22.43
CA GLU A 292 -13.37 -9.69 22.45
C GLU A 292 -13.18 -9.13 21.04
N PHE A 293 -13.06 -9.98 20.01
CA PHE A 293 -13.00 -9.56 18.63
C PHE A 293 -14.22 -8.74 18.18
N ALA A 294 -15.40 -9.06 18.71
CA ALA A 294 -16.64 -8.36 18.40
C ALA A 294 -16.63 -6.87 18.83
N SER A 295 -15.72 -6.47 19.72
CA SER A 295 -15.59 -5.06 20.12
C SER A 295 -15.19 -4.14 18.98
N LEU A 296 -14.59 -4.66 17.90
CA LEU A 296 -14.30 -3.91 16.69
C LEU A 296 -15.55 -3.27 16.08
N ALA A 297 -16.68 -3.98 16.12
CA ALA A 297 -17.96 -3.47 15.59
C ALA A 297 -18.57 -2.32 16.42
N THR A 298 -18.08 -2.09 17.64
CA THR A 298 -18.58 -1.07 18.57
C THR A 298 -17.54 0.00 18.92
N ALA A 299 -16.35 -0.04 18.29
CA ALA A 299 -15.31 0.96 18.48
C ALA A 299 -15.76 2.35 17.97
N GLU A 300 -15.14 3.42 18.45
CA GLU A 300 -15.44 4.80 18.03
C GLU A 300 -15.31 4.98 16.51
N ASP A 301 -14.29 4.33 15.92
CA ASP A 301 -14.13 4.21 14.47
C ASP A 301 -14.23 2.74 14.03
N ALA A 302 -15.40 2.13 14.25
CA ALA A 302 -15.64 0.71 14.02
C ALA A 302 -15.31 0.26 12.59
N SER A 303 -15.55 1.13 11.62
CA SER A 303 -15.31 0.83 10.19
C SER A 303 -13.80 0.71 9.91
N ALA A 304 -13.00 1.68 10.31
CA ALA A 304 -11.55 1.66 10.11
C ALA A 304 -10.89 0.54 10.92
N ALA A 305 -11.21 0.40 12.21
CA ALA A 305 -10.66 -0.63 13.07
C ALA A 305 -10.96 -2.04 12.53
N THR A 306 -12.21 -2.29 12.12
CA THR A 306 -12.60 -3.57 11.52
C THR A 306 -11.84 -3.84 10.22
N SER A 307 -11.74 -2.84 9.34
CA SER A 307 -11.01 -2.96 8.08
C SER A 307 -9.53 -3.29 8.30
N GLN A 308 -8.87 -2.60 9.21
CA GLN A 308 -7.47 -2.85 9.57
C GLN A 308 -7.26 -4.26 10.12
N ALA A 309 -8.12 -4.70 11.04
CA ALA A 309 -8.05 -6.05 11.62
C ALA A 309 -8.21 -7.14 10.56
N LEU A 310 -9.23 -7.01 9.70
CA LEU A 310 -9.49 -7.99 8.66
C LEU A 310 -8.36 -8.05 7.62
N ARG A 311 -7.82 -6.91 7.22
CA ARG A 311 -6.67 -6.85 6.32
C ARG A 311 -5.43 -7.50 6.93
N ALA A 312 -5.11 -7.20 8.18
CA ALA A 312 -3.99 -7.82 8.86
C ALA A 312 -4.11 -9.35 8.87
N ILE A 313 -5.32 -9.86 9.16
CA ILE A 313 -5.62 -11.29 9.14
C ILE A 313 -5.47 -11.86 7.72
N VAL A 314 -6.08 -11.23 6.72
CA VAL A 314 -6.07 -11.72 5.33
C VAL A 314 -4.66 -11.73 4.76
N PHE A 315 -3.93 -10.62 4.85
CA PHE A 315 -2.56 -10.56 4.35
C PHE A 315 -1.64 -11.55 5.05
N THR A 316 -1.78 -11.70 6.37
CA THR A 316 -1.00 -12.68 7.13
C THR A 316 -1.37 -14.12 6.74
N ALA A 317 -2.64 -14.42 6.48
CA ALA A 317 -3.07 -15.77 6.09
C ALA A 317 -2.72 -16.10 4.64
N SER A 318 -2.78 -15.13 3.73
CA SER A 318 -2.61 -15.34 2.28
C SER A 318 -1.20 -15.81 1.88
N GLN A 319 -0.19 -15.57 2.71
CA GLN A 319 1.17 -16.05 2.46
C GLN A 319 1.30 -17.59 2.55
N PHE A 320 0.32 -18.28 3.18
CA PHE A 320 0.41 -19.71 3.35
C PHE A 320 -0.11 -20.46 2.11
N PRO A 321 0.67 -21.43 1.59
CA PRO A 321 0.27 -22.20 0.43
C PRO A 321 -1.09 -22.87 0.64
N GLY A 322 -1.96 -22.74 -0.35
CA GLY A 322 -3.31 -23.36 -0.34
C GLY A 322 -4.40 -22.50 0.31
N VAL A 323 -4.10 -21.35 0.89
CA VAL A 323 -5.13 -20.38 1.32
C VAL A 323 -5.67 -19.67 0.09
N LYS A 324 -6.96 -19.87 -0.18
CA LYS A 324 -7.72 -19.20 -1.26
C LYS A 324 -8.81 -18.28 -0.71
N LYS A 325 -9.22 -18.53 0.53
CA LYS A 325 -10.27 -17.76 1.21
C LYS A 325 -9.97 -17.69 2.69
N VAL A 326 -10.36 -16.61 3.32
CA VAL A 326 -10.28 -16.43 4.77
C VAL A 326 -11.69 -16.22 5.31
N GLU A 327 -12.05 -16.99 6.33
CA GLU A 327 -13.31 -16.87 7.06
C GLU A 327 -13.00 -16.54 8.51
N VAL A 328 -13.56 -15.43 8.99
CA VAL A 328 -13.39 -14.98 10.38
C VAL A 328 -14.63 -15.30 11.18
N LEU A 329 -14.45 -16.04 12.27
CA LEU A 329 -15.51 -16.39 13.21
C LEU A 329 -15.26 -15.70 14.56
N VAL A 330 -16.34 -15.47 15.29
CA VAL A 330 -16.33 -15.07 16.71
C VAL A 330 -17.22 -16.04 17.47
N GLU A 331 -16.64 -16.75 18.44
CA GLU A 331 -17.35 -17.79 19.20
C GLU A 331 -18.06 -18.83 18.29
N GLY A 332 -17.40 -19.18 17.19
CA GLY A 332 -17.90 -20.15 16.20
C GLY A 332 -18.99 -19.64 15.27
N LYS A 333 -19.28 -18.34 15.25
CA LYS A 333 -20.24 -17.69 14.35
C LYS A 333 -19.52 -16.76 13.39
N PRO A 334 -19.94 -16.66 12.11
CA PRO A 334 -19.39 -15.69 11.20
C PRO A 334 -19.39 -14.29 11.77
N PHE A 335 -18.26 -13.58 11.63
CA PHE A 335 -18.18 -12.18 12.05
C PHE A 335 -18.80 -11.30 10.95
N GLU A 336 -19.84 -10.55 11.31
CA GLU A 336 -20.49 -9.60 10.40
C GLU A 336 -19.87 -8.22 10.61
N ALA A 337 -19.10 -7.75 9.62
CA ALA A 337 -18.58 -6.39 9.59
C ALA A 337 -19.49 -5.45 8.80
N GLN A 338 -19.60 -4.20 9.25
CA GLN A 338 -20.18 -3.14 8.43
C GLN A 338 -19.25 -2.89 7.24
N PRO A 339 -19.77 -2.81 5.99
CA PRO A 339 -18.93 -2.47 4.85
C PRO A 339 -18.31 -1.09 5.07
N SER A 340 -16.99 -1.04 5.05
CA SER A 340 -16.24 0.20 5.22
C SER A 340 -16.52 1.16 4.07
N ALA A 341 -17.03 2.34 4.38
CA ALA A 341 -16.99 3.45 3.45
C ALA A 341 -15.53 3.93 3.36
N VAL A 342 -14.83 3.38 2.35
CA VAL A 342 -13.63 3.94 1.73
C VAL A 342 -12.48 4.35 2.63
N THR A 343 -11.53 3.49 2.73
CA THR A 343 -10.14 3.94 2.80
C THR A 343 -9.41 3.41 1.57
N THR A 344 -8.88 4.30 0.75
CA THR A 344 -8.06 3.94 -0.41
C THR A 344 -6.74 3.41 0.12
N PHE A 345 -6.63 2.11 0.24
CA PHE A 345 -5.37 1.48 0.61
C PHE A 345 -4.55 1.20 -0.64
N VAL A 346 -3.26 1.25 -0.50
CA VAL A 346 -2.31 1.21 -1.61
C VAL A 346 -1.92 -0.21 -2.00
N ASN A 347 -2.26 -1.22 -1.21
CA ASN A 347 -1.90 -2.61 -1.47
C ASN A 347 -3.09 -3.49 -1.89
N GLN A 348 -2.79 -4.64 -2.42
CA GLN A 348 -3.60 -5.56 -3.23
C GLN A 348 -4.97 -5.99 -2.70
N ALA A 349 -5.23 -5.90 -1.40
CA ALA A 349 -6.39 -6.54 -0.80
C ALA A 349 -7.69 -5.72 -0.85
N ASP A 350 -7.74 -4.55 -1.50
CA ASP A 350 -8.93 -3.71 -1.51
C ASP A 350 -10.12 -4.38 -2.19
N GLU A 351 -9.88 -5.10 -3.28
CA GLU A 351 -10.93 -5.85 -3.98
C GLU A 351 -11.46 -7.02 -3.14
N VAL A 352 -10.57 -7.67 -2.39
CA VAL A 352 -10.89 -8.79 -1.50
C VAL A 352 -11.72 -8.32 -0.31
N MET A 353 -11.39 -7.17 0.27
CA MET A 353 -12.10 -6.59 1.40
C MET A 353 -13.52 -6.12 1.04
N ALA A 354 -13.75 -5.72 -0.20
CA ALA A 354 -15.06 -5.28 -0.67
C ALA A 354 -16.09 -6.41 -0.72
N GLN A 355 -15.68 -7.67 -0.72
CA GLN A 355 -16.56 -8.84 -0.79
C GLN A 355 -17.02 -9.37 0.57
N TYR A 356 -16.65 -8.70 1.67
CA TYR A 356 -17.07 -9.11 3.01
C TYR A 356 -18.60 -8.91 3.20
N PRO A 357 -19.40 -9.81 3.86
CA PRO A 357 -19.23 -10.20 5.25
C PRO A 357 -18.81 -11.67 5.44
N GLY A 358 -17.78 -11.89 6.26
CA GLY A 358 -17.40 -13.19 6.83
C GLY A 358 -16.55 -14.11 5.97
N LEU A 359 -16.54 -13.93 4.65
CA LEU A 359 -15.69 -14.69 3.74
C LEU A 359 -14.90 -13.75 2.84
N ILE A 360 -13.57 -13.86 2.91
CA ILE A 360 -12.65 -13.06 2.10
C ILE A 360 -11.95 -13.98 1.10
N THR A 361 -11.98 -13.60 -0.18
CA THR A 361 -11.30 -14.35 -1.24
C THR A 361 -9.91 -13.76 -1.45
N VAL A 362 -8.93 -14.63 -1.56
CA VAL A 362 -7.53 -14.30 -1.90
C VAL A 362 -7.24 -14.93 -3.25
N ASP A 363 -6.96 -14.12 -4.27
CA ASP A 363 -6.61 -14.55 -5.63
C ASP A 363 -5.12 -14.81 -5.76
#